data_004129863bd456e7be4f6e958f1287d5
#
_entry.id   004129863bd456e7be4f6e958f1287d5
#
_cell.length_a   1.000
_cell.length_b   1.000
_cell.length_c   1.000
_cell.angle_alpha   90.00
_cell.angle_beta   90.00
_cell.angle_gamma   90.00
#
_symmetry.space_group_name_H-M   'P 1'
#
loop_
_entity.id
_entity.type
_entity.pdbx_description
1 polymer ?
#
loop_
_entity_poly.entity_id
_entity_poly.type
_entity_poly.pdbx_seq_one_letter_code
_entity_poly.pdbx_strand_id
1 'polypeptide(L)'
;MKAVILGQDPYHQPGQAHGLCFSVQKGVKTPPSLVNIFKELKSDLEIDPPSHGNLESWANNGVMLLNTVLTVRRSSPNSHAGKGWEIFTDRVIQLLNEREEPMVFILWGKNAKNKETLITNTRHCILKGAHPSPYSAGNGFFGGKYFSRANEFLMSAGSEPINWDIPE
;
A
#
# COMPACT_ATOMS: atom_id res chain seq x y z
N MET A 1 -1.30 -11.68 -9.03
CA MET A 1 -1.49 -10.49 -8.15
C MET A 1 -2.45 -10.88 -7.05
N LYS A 2 -2.09 -10.60 -5.79
CA LYS A 2 -2.82 -11.06 -4.60
C LYS A 2 -3.39 -9.90 -3.77
N ALA A 3 -2.69 -8.78 -3.73
CA ALA A 3 -3.11 -7.61 -2.96
C ALA A 3 -2.77 -6.29 -3.66
N VAL A 4 -3.48 -5.25 -3.26
CA VAL A 4 -3.21 -3.86 -3.65
C VAL A 4 -3.11 -3.01 -2.40
N ILE A 5 -2.04 -2.24 -2.29
CA ILE A 5 -1.90 -1.16 -1.30
C ILE A 5 -2.02 0.16 -2.05
N LEU A 6 -2.98 1.00 -1.66
CA LEU A 6 -3.15 2.33 -2.26
C LEU A 6 -2.41 3.39 -1.45
N GLY A 7 -1.52 4.10 -2.12
CA GLY A 7 -0.92 5.33 -1.65
C GLY A 7 -1.61 6.56 -2.24
N GLN A 8 -1.20 7.75 -1.84
CA GLN A 8 -1.78 9.02 -2.31
C GLN A 8 -1.00 9.56 -3.51
N ASP A 9 0.19 10.10 -3.28
CA ASP A 9 1.10 10.60 -4.30
C ASP A 9 2.54 10.23 -3.98
N PRO A 10 3.49 10.36 -4.93
CA PRO A 10 4.89 10.00 -4.68
C PRO A 10 5.54 10.89 -3.62
N TYR A 11 6.58 10.39 -2.99
CA TYR A 11 7.47 11.24 -2.18
C TYR A 11 8.01 12.39 -3.04
N HIS A 12 8.03 13.60 -2.48
CA HIS A 12 8.27 14.83 -3.22
C HIS A 12 9.73 15.35 -3.20
N GLN A 13 10.62 14.66 -2.52
CA GLN A 13 12.05 15.01 -2.58
C GLN A 13 12.78 14.23 -3.66
N PRO A 14 13.81 14.83 -4.30
CA PRO A 14 14.59 14.15 -5.33
C PRO A 14 15.16 12.82 -4.86
N GLY A 15 15.07 11.80 -5.71
CA GLY A 15 15.65 10.48 -5.44
C GLY A 15 14.88 9.58 -4.48
N GLN A 16 13.73 10.02 -3.94
CA GLN A 16 12.93 9.20 -3.03
C GLN A 16 12.03 8.20 -3.77
N ALA A 17 11.07 8.70 -4.56
CA ALA A 17 10.09 7.87 -5.25
C ALA A 17 10.73 7.08 -6.41
N HIS A 18 10.31 5.82 -6.58
CA HIS A 18 10.77 4.98 -7.69
C HIS A 18 9.66 4.10 -8.30
N GLY A 19 8.41 4.55 -8.23
CA GLY A 19 7.26 3.91 -8.90
C GLY A 19 6.42 2.99 -8.04
N LEU A 20 6.84 2.68 -6.81
CA LEU A 20 6.07 1.87 -5.85
C LEU A 20 5.67 2.73 -4.66
N CYS A 21 4.38 2.79 -4.33
CA CYS A 21 3.90 3.62 -3.22
C CYS A 21 4.55 3.19 -1.88
N PHE A 22 4.84 4.17 -1.04
CA PHE A 22 5.57 4.04 0.22
C PHE A 22 7.03 3.62 0.12
N SER A 23 7.48 3.03 -0.98
CA SER A 23 8.83 2.51 -1.18
C SER A 23 9.84 3.60 -1.53
N VAL A 24 11.08 3.41 -1.11
CA VAL A 24 12.25 4.19 -1.54
C VAL A 24 13.38 3.26 -1.99
N GLN A 25 14.30 3.77 -2.78
CA GLN A 25 15.49 3.02 -3.20
C GLN A 25 16.39 2.66 -2.01
N LYS A 26 17.15 1.57 -2.13
CA LYS A 26 18.22 1.25 -1.16
C LYS A 26 19.19 2.44 -1.06
N GLY A 27 19.63 2.75 0.16
CA GLY A 27 20.48 3.91 0.44
C GLY A 27 19.74 5.23 0.69
N VAL A 28 18.44 5.29 0.43
CA VAL A 28 17.60 6.44 0.78
C VAL A 28 17.05 6.23 2.20
N LYS A 29 17.07 7.29 3.01
CA LYS A 29 16.52 7.25 4.37
C LYS A 29 15.05 6.83 4.33
N THR A 30 14.71 5.82 5.11
CA THR A 30 13.35 5.31 5.23
C THR A 30 12.38 6.40 5.73
N PRO A 31 11.34 6.75 4.95
CA PRO A 31 10.37 7.78 5.33
C PRO A 31 9.55 7.39 6.58
N PRO A 32 9.06 8.37 7.36
CA PRO A 32 8.35 8.10 8.62
C PRO A 32 7.12 7.19 8.48
N SER A 33 6.34 7.33 7.39
CA SER A 33 5.20 6.45 7.16
C SER A 33 5.62 5.00 6.94
N LEU A 34 6.71 4.77 6.22
CA LEU A 34 7.25 3.43 5.98
C LEU A 34 7.85 2.83 7.26
N VAL A 35 8.48 3.64 8.10
CA VAL A 35 8.92 3.21 9.46
C VAL A 35 7.73 2.67 10.25
N ASN A 36 6.58 3.33 10.19
CA ASN A 36 5.37 2.88 10.88
C ASN A 36 4.78 1.60 10.24
N ILE A 37 4.83 1.48 8.92
CA ILE A 37 4.46 0.23 8.23
C ILE A 37 5.32 -0.94 8.72
N PHE A 38 6.63 -0.75 8.85
CA PHE A 38 7.52 -1.77 9.37
C PHE A 38 7.29 -2.11 10.85
N LYS A 39 6.91 -1.11 11.67
CA LYS A 39 6.51 -1.37 13.07
C LYS A 39 5.26 -2.26 13.14
N GLU A 40 4.27 -1.98 12.29
CA GLU A 40 3.07 -2.81 12.23
C GLU A 40 3.39 -4.21 11.69
N LEU A 41 4.25 -4.34 10.69
CA LEU A 41 4.70 -5.63 10.15
C LEU A 41 5.39 -6.47 11.24
N LYS A 42 6.26 -5.85 12.04
CA LYS A 42 6.92 -6.51 13.17
C LYS A 42 5.92 -6.95 14.24
N SER A 43 4.96 -6.08 14.57
CA SER A 43 3.93 -6.39 15.58
C SER A 43 2.97 -7.49 15.11
N ASP A 44 2.66 -7.54 13.82
CA ASP A 44 1.67 -8.46 13.24
C ASP A 44 2.25 -9.85 12.92
N LEU A 45 3.43 -9.90 12.31
CA LEU A 45 4.03 -11.12 11.79
C LEU A 45 5.43 -11.45 12.37
N GLU A 46 5.92 -10.66 13.31
CA GLU A 46 7.25 -10.78 13.91
C GLU A 46 8.42 -10.62 12.90
N ILE A 47 8.14 -10.06 11.71
CA ILE A 47 9.14 -9.79 10.68
C ILE A 47 9.95 -8.56 11.07
N ASP A 48 11.27 -8.72 11.17
CA ASP A 48 12.17 -7.61 11.47
C ASP A 48 12.25 -6.61 10.32
N PRO A 49 12.25 -5.31 10.61
CA PRO A 49 12.41 -4.30 9.56
C PRO A 49 13.80 -4.42 8.92
N PRO A 50 13.88 -4.31 7.58
CA PRO A 50 15.16 -4.31 6.88
C PRO A 50 15.93 -3.01 7.16
N SER A 51 17.23 -2.99 6.80
CA SER A 51 18.05 -1.78 6.89
C SER A 51 17.70 -0.70 5.83
N HIS A 52 16.83 -1.02 4.89
CA HIS A 52 16.44 -0.17 3.77
C HIS A 52 14.91 -0.03 3.66
N GLY A 53 14.45 0.89 2.79
CA GLY A 53 13.02 1.12 2.53
C GLY A 53 12.52 0.63 1.16
N ASN A 54 13.20 -0.31 0.52
CA ASN A 54 12.82 -0.83 -0.78
C ASN A 54 11.79 -1.98 -0.64
N LEU A 55 10.62 -1.83 -1.27
CA LEU A 55 9.50 -2.79 -1.23
C LEU A 55 9.35 -3.61 -2.53
N GLU A 56 10.37 -3.68 -3.36
CA GLU A 56 10.31 -4.49 -4.60
C GLU A 56 10.01 -5.98 -4.30
N SER A 57 10.46 -6.50 -3.17
CA SER A 57 10.13 -7.87 -2.75
C SER A 57 8.62 -8.09 -2.62
N TRP A 58 7.87 -7.12 -2.11
CA TRP A 58 6.41 -7.20 -2.03
C TRP A 58 5.79 -7.20 -3.44
N ALA A 59 6.28 -6.35 -4.34
CA ALA A 59 5.80 -6.32 -5.71
C ALA A 59 6.03 -7.69 -6.41
N ASN A 60 7.21 -8.28 -6.22
CA ASN A 60 7.55 -9.60 -6.75
C ASN A 60 6.70 -10.73 -6.13
N ASN A 61 6.21 -10.55 -4.91
CA ASN A 61 5.34 -11.49 -4.22
C ASN A 61 3.83 -11.24 -4.45
N GLY A 62 3.48 -10.40 -5.41
CA GLY A 62 2.10 -10.22 -5.86
C GLY A 62 1.35 -9.07 -5.20
N VAL A 63 2.05 -8.11 -4.61
CA VAL A 63 1.46 -6.89 -4.05
C VAL A 63 1.62 -5.73 -5.04
N MET A 64 0.52 -5.16 -5.50
CA MET A 64 0.55 -3.91 -6.27
C MET A 64 0.64 -2.72 -5.33
N LEU A 65 1.68 -1.92 -5.47
CA LEU A 65 1.93 -0.72 -4.68
C LEU A 65 1.62 0.51 -5.55
N LEU A 66 0.36 0.97 -5.52
CA LEU A 66 -0.17 1.98 -6.44
C LEU A 66 -0.48 3.29 -5.72
N ASN A 67 0.15 4.39 -6.15
CA ASN A 67 -0.33 5.72 -5.82
C ASN A 67 -1.53 6.11 -6.68
N THR A 68 -2.50 6.83 -6.14
CA THR A 68 -3.65 7.32 -6.91
C THR A 68 -3.29 8.50 -7.80
N VAL A 69 -2.23 9.24 -7.46
CA VAL A 69 -1.58 10.29 -8.26
C VAL A 69 -0.14 9.86 -8.51
N LEU A 70 0.31 9.81 -9.77
CA LEU A 70 1.57 9.16 -10.14
C LEU A 70 2.74 10.13 -10.30
N THR A 71 2.51 11.43 -10.21
CA THR A 71 3.56 12.45 -10.25
C THR A 71 3.36 13.51 -9.17
N VAL A 72 4.44 14.22 -8.87
CA VAL A 72 4.43 15.29 -7.87
C VAL A 72 5.45 16.34 -8.25
N ARG A 73 5.19 17.60 -7.94
CA ARG A 73 6.20 18.67 -8.06
C ARG A 73 7.17 18.57 -6.90
N ARG A 74 8.45 18.79 -7.17
CA ARG A 74 9.51 18.84 -6.15
C ARG A 74 9.08 19.73 -4.97
N SER A 75 9.25 19.23 -3.76
CA SER A 75 8.97 19.91 -2.50
C SER A 75 7.52 20.42 -2.33
N SER A 76 6.57 19.86 -3.11
CA SER A 76 5.18 20.32 -3.12
C SER A 76 4.22 19.13 -3.07
N PRO A 77 4.01 18.51 -1.89
CA PRO A 77 3.11 17.35 -1.76
C PRO A 77 1.72 17.70 -2.27
N ASN A 78 1.04 16.71 -2.85
CA ASN A 78 -0.29 16.84 -3.45
C ASN A 78 -0.40 17.83 -4.63
N SER A 79 0.70 18.34 -5.16
CA SER A 79 0.69 19.35 -6.21
C SER A 79 0.01 18.93 -7.50
N HIS A 80 -0.08 17.64 -7.79
CA HIS A 80 -0.76 17.11 -8.98
C HIS A 80 -2.09 16.40 -8.67
N ALA A 81 -2.59 16.48 -7.43
CA ALA A 81 -3.92 16.01 -7.09
C ALA A 81 -4.98 16.78 -7.92
N GLY A 82 -5.99 16.06 -8.45
CA GLY A 82 -7.03 16.64 -9.28
C GLY A 82 -6.57 17.09 -10.67
N LYS A 83 -5.41 16.65 -11.16
CA LYS A 83 -4.87 17.01 -12.47
C LYS A 83 -5.04 15.90 -13.54
N GLY A 84 -5.81 14.86 -13.24
CA GLY A 84 -6.17 13.83 -14.21
C GLY A 84 -5.62 12.42 -13.92
N TRP A 85 -4.61 12.26 -13.07
CA TRP A 85 -4.09 10.93 -12.74
C TRP A 85 -5.15 10.02 -12.13
N GLU A 86 -6.07 10.57 -11.33
CA GLU A 86 -7.12 9.82 -10.66
C GLU A 86 -8.06 9.12 -11.65
N ILE A 87 -8.29 9.69 -12.82
CA ILE A 87 -9.09 9.07 -13.89
C ILE A 87 -8.44 7.76 -14.33
N PHE A 88 -7.13 7.79 -14.53
CA PHE A 88 -6.36 6.62 -14.93
C PHE A 88 -6.30 5.57 -13.80
N THR A 89 -5.92 5.99 -12.59
CA THR A 89 -5.76 5.06 -11.45
C THR A 89 -7.08 4.49 -10.97
N ASP A 90 -8.18 5.26 -11.04
CA ASP A 90 -9.52 4.75 -10.77
C ASP A 90 -9.91 3.64 -11.77
N ARG A 91 -9.54 3.81 -13.06
CA ARG A 91 -9.77 2.75 -14.05
C ARG A 91 -8.92 1.50 -13.76
N VAL A 92 -7.69 1.66 -13.30
CA VAL A 92 -6.87 0.51 -12.83
C VAL A 92 -7.56 -0.21 -11.68
N ILE A 93 -8.07 0.50 -10.68
CA ILE A 93 -8.80 -0.09 -9.54
C ILE A 93 -10.05 -0.84 -10.02
N GLN A 94 -10.81 -0.25 -10.95
CA GLN A 94 -11.99 -0.90 -11.53
C GLN A 94 -11.63 -2.21 -12.25
N LEU A 95 -10.56 -2.21 -13.04
CA LEU A 95 -10.08 -3.43 -13.72
C LEU A 95 -9.64 -4.51 -12.73
N LEU A 96 -9.03 -4.12 -11.62
CA LEU A 96 -8.68 -5.05 -10.55
C LEU A 96 -9.94 -5.60 -9.85
N ASN A 97 -10.97 -4.76 -9.68
CA ASN A 97 -12.25 -5.18 -9.12
C ASN A 97 -12.99 -6.19 -10.01
N GLU A 98 -12.79 -6.14 -11.33
CA GLU A 98 -13.39 -7.06 -12.30
C GLU A 98 -12.74 -8.47 -12.29
N ARG A 99 -11.60 -8.67 -11.60
CA ARG A 99 -10.89 -9.94 -11.57
C ARG A 99 -11.72 -11.04 -10.90
N GLU A 100 -11.60 -12.24 -11.42
CA GLU A 100 -12.27 -13.43 -10.85
C GLU A 100 -11.53 -13.97 -9.62
N GLU A 101 -10.19 -13.91 -9.62
CA GLU A 101 -9.39 -14.35 -8.49
C GLU A 101 -9.54 -13.38 -7.32
N PRO A 102 -9.82 -13.91 -6.11
CA PRO A 102 -9.92 -13.10 -4.90
C PRO A 102 -8.65 -12.29 -4.64
N MET A 103 -8.83 -11.04 -4.24
CA MET A 103 -7.75 -10.10 -3.93
C MET A 103 -8.03 -9.37 -2.62
N VAL A 104 -6.97 -8.82 -2.03
CA VAL A 104 -7.07 -7.94 -0.86
C VAL A 104 -6.74 -6.51 -1.26
N PHE A 105 -7.64 -5.58 -0.96
CA PHE A 105 -7.40 -4.14 -1.09
C PHE A 105 -7.10 -3.57 0.29
N ILE A 106 -5.92 -3.00 0.47
CA ILE A 106 -5.48 -2.39 1.73
C ILE A 106 -5.55 -0.87 1.54
N LEU A 107 -6.46 -0.25 2.29
CA LEU A 107 -6.81 1.17 2.15
C LEU A 107 -6.45 1.93 3.43
N TRP A 108 -5.31 2.62 3.41
CA TRP A 108 -4.82 3.40 4.53
C TRP A 108 -5.07 4.90 4.33
N GLY A 109 -5.83 5.48 5.25
CA GLY A 109 -6.17 6.90 5.24
C GLY A 109 -7.41 7.24 4.40
N LYS A 110 -7.85 8.48 4.53
CA LYS A 110 -9.12 8.95 3.94
C LYS A 110 -9.14 8.83 2.41
N ASN A 111 -8.05 9.23 1.74
CA ASN A 111 -8.00 9.23 0.28
C ASN A 111 -8.09 7.81 -0.30
N ALA A 112 -7.36 6.84 0.30
CA ALA A 112 -7.46 5.44 -0.11
C ALA A 112 -8.85 4.88 0.20
N LYS A 113 -9.39 5.14 1.38
CA LYS A 113 -10.76 4.68 1.76
C LYS A 113 -11.85 5.20 0.83
N ASN A 114 -11.71 6.39 0.29
CA ASN A 114 -12.66 6.95 -0.68
C ASN A 114 -12.75 6.10 -1.97
N LYS A 115 -11.74 5.28 -2.27
CA LYS A 115 -11.74 4.37 -3.43
C LYS A 115 -12.52 3.08 -3.18
N GLU A 116 -12.98 2.84 -1.95
CA GLU A 116 -13.82 1.69 -1.61
C GLU A 116 -15.06 1.58 -2.51
N THR A 117 -15.63 2.71 -2.92
CA THR A 117 -16.80 2.74 -3.82
C THR A 117 -16.55 2.12 -5.20
N LEU A 118 -15.29 2.00 -5.62
CA LEU A 118 -14.89 1.35 -6.87
C LEU A 118 -14.72 -0.17 -6.72
N ILE A 119 -14.70 -0.67 -5.48
CA ILE A 119 -14.46 -2.09 -5.17
C ILE A 119 -15.79 -2.71 -4.76
N THR A 120 -16.56 -3.11 -5.74
CA THR A 120 -17.94 -3.61 -5.57
C THR A 120 -18.04 -5.14 -5.60
N ASN A 121 -17.01 -5.82 -6.09
CA ASN A 121 -16.99 -7.26 -6.19
C ASN A 121 -16.76 -7.89 -4.81
N THR A 122 -17.75 -8.63 -4.32
CA THR A 122 -17.76 -9.25 -2.99
C THR A 122 -16.76 -10.41 -2.84
N ARG A 123 -16.12 -10.85 -3.93
CA ARG A 123 -15.02 -11.84 -3.87
C ARG A 123 -13.77 -11.26 -3.24
N HIS A 124 -13.60 -9.95 -3.26
CA HIS A 124 -12.43 -9.28 -2.73
C HIS A 124 -12.61 -8.91 -1.27
N CYS A 125 -11.50 -8.84 -0.55
CA CYS A 125 -11.45 -8.34 0.82
C CYS A 125 -10.96 -6.91 0.85
N ILE A 126 -11.57 -6.06 1.66
CA ILE A 126 -11.13 -4.68 1.88
C ILE A 126 -10.69 -4.53 3.33
N LEU A 127 -9.42 -4.22 3.54
CA LEU A 127 -8.86 -3.91 4.85
C LEU A 127 -8.63 -2.40 4.96
N LYS A 128 -9.24 -1.78 5.95
CA LYS A 128 -9.20 -0.32 6.14
C LYS A 128 -8.47 0.05 7.42
N GLY A 129 -7.68 1.13 7.38
CA GLY A 129 -6.99 1.68 8.53
C GLY A 129 -6.77 3.19 8.40
N ALA A 130 -6.25 3.81 9.45
CA ALA A 130 -5.73 5.16 9.35
C ALA A 130 -4.48 5.19 8.47
N HIS A 131 -4.05 6.38 8.05
CA HIS A 131 -2.80 6.52 7.29
C HIS A 131 -1.59 6.22 8.21
N PRO A 132 -0.53 5.56 7.72
CA PRO A 132 0.65 5.22 8.52
C PRO A 132 1.53 6.42 8.89
N SER A 133 1.21 7.62 8.43
CA SER A 133 1.89 8.85 8.85
C SER A 133 1.96 8.98 10.37
N PRO A 134 3.06 9.51 10.95
CA PRO A 134 3.15 9.79 12.39
C PRO A 134 2.00 10.60 12.96
N TYR A 135 1.35 11.44 12.13
CA TYR A 135 0.20 12.26 12.55
C TYR A 135 -1.09 11.46 12.78
N SER A 136 -1.21 10.27 12.22
CA SER A 136 -2.45 9.48 12.22
C SER A 136 -2.29 8.01 12.60
N ALA A 137 -1.08 7.49 12.60
CA ALA A 137 -0.84 6.06 12.83
C ALA A 137 -1.36 5.56 14.19
N GLY A 138 -1.27 6.37 15.24
CA GLY A 138 -1.82 6.06 16.55
C GLY A 138 -3.35 6.03 16.61
N ASN A 139 -4.03 6.58 15.61
CA ASN A 139 -5.49 6.72 15.57
C ASN A 139 -6.15 5.69 14.63
N GLY A 140 -5.67 4.43 14.63
CA GLY A 140 -6.32 3.34 13.91
C GLY A 140 -5.52 2.76 12.74
N PHE A 141 -4.18 2.97 12.72
CA PHE A 141 -3.29 2.21 11.85
C PHE A 141 -2.65 1.04 12.62
N PHE A 142 -1.97 1.32 13.74
CA PHE A 142 -1.34 0.29 14.55
C PHE A 142 -2.37 -0.68 15.13
N GLY A 143 -2.03 -1.97 15.12
CA GLY A 143 -2.91 -3.04 15.57
C GLY A 143 -3.96 -3.47 14.54
N GLY A 144 -3.91 -2.92 13.31
CA GLY A 144 -4.82 -3.30 12.24
C GLY A 144 -4.58 -4.69 11.67
N LYS A 145 -3.40 -5.27 11.91
CA LYS A 145 -3.01 -6.65 11.49
C LYS A 145 -3.28 -6.90 10.01
N TYR A 146 -2.91 -5.95 9.18
CA TYR A 146 -3.24 -5.99 7.75
C TYR A 146 -2.59 -7.16 7.02
N PHE A 147 -1.38 -7.51 7.40
CA PHE A 147 -0.57 -8.52 6.73
C PHE A 147 -1.07 -9.94 7.04
N SER A 148 -1.28 -10.25 8.30
CA SER A 148 -1.85 -11.55 8.72
C SER A 148 -3.28 -11.72 8.23
N ARG A 149 -4.12 -10.68 8.35
CA ARG A 149 -5.51 -10.72 7.87
C ARG A 149 -5.61 -10.87 6.36
N ALA A 150 -4.69 -10.25 5.60
CA ALA A 150 -4.62 -10.45 4.15
C ALA A 150 -4.32 -11.91 3.81
N ASN A 151 -3.36 -12.52 4.50
CA ASN A 151 -2.99 -13.91 4.28
C ASN A 151 -4.10 -14.88 4.73
N GLU A 152 -4.76 -14.63 5.86
CA GLU A 152 -5.91 -15.42 6.32
C GLU A 152 -7.03 -15.43 5.26
N PHE A 153 -7.36 -14.26 4.71
CA PHE A 153 -8.36 -14.17 3.66
C PHE A 153 -7.93 -14.93 2.39
N LEU A 154 -6.71 -14.73 1.91
CA LEU A 154 -6.22 -15.40 0.70
C LEU A 154 -6.25 -16.93 0.85
N MET A 155 -5.77 -17.44 1.99
CA MET A 155 -5.81 -18.88 2.26
C MET A 155 -7.25 -19.42 2.35
N SER A 156 -8.16 -18.69 2.98
CA SER A 156 -9.58 -19.07 3.06
C SER A 156 -10.24 -19.09 1.69
N ALA A 157 -9.76 -18.31 0.75
CA ALA A 157 -10.21 -18.26 -0.64
C ALA A 157 -9.48 -19.26 -1.56
N GLY A 158 -8.62 -20.12 -1.01
CA GLY A 158 -7.86 -21.12 -1.77
C GLY A 158 -6.66 -20.58 -2.52
N SER A 159 -6.20 -19.37 -2.17
CA SER A 159 -5.01 -18.75 -2.76
C SER A 159 -3.79 -18.90 -1.85
N GLU A 160 -2.60 -18.87 -2.44
CA GLU A 160 -1.35 -18.85 -1.70
C GLU A 160 -1.19 -17.55 -0.90
N PRO A 161 -0.68 -17.58 0.33
CA PRO A 161 -0.39 -16.38 1.10
C PRO A 161 0.69 -15.52 0.43
N ILE A 162 0.77 -14.27 0.84
CA ILE A 162 1.85 -13.35 0.45
C ILE A 162 3.03 -13.56 1.38
N ASN A 163 4.22 -13.68 0.82
CA ASN A 163 5.45 -13.54 1.59
C ASN A 163 5.73 -12.04 1.81
N TRP A 164 5.58 -11.59 3.05
CA TRP A 164 5.80 -10.22 3.47
C TRP A 164 7.24 -9.90 3.89
N ASP A 165 8.12 -10.90 3.88
CA ASP A 165 9.54 -10.70 4.19
C ASP A 165 10.21 -9.73 3.21
N ILE A 166 11.10 -8.90 3.75
CA ILE A 166 11.88 -7.95 2.97
C ILE A 166 13.35 -8.27 3.19
N PRO A 167 13.99 -8.98 2.24
CA PRO A 167 15.40 -9.34 2.37
C PRO A 167 16.31 -8.11 2.32
N GLU A 168 17.46 -8.17 2.99
CA GLU A 168 18.48 -7.12 3.02
C GLU A 168 19.06 -6.76 1.62
#